data_4bd8d2458f6feb20ddd478838ef01796
#
_entry.id   4bd8d2458f6feb20ddd478838ef01796
#
_cell.length_a   1.000
_cell.length_b   1.000
_cell.length_c   1.000
_cell.angle_alpha   90.00
_cell.angle_beta   90.00
_cell.angle_gamma   90.00
#
_symmetry.space_group_name_H-M   'P 1'
#
loop_
_entity.id
_entity.type
_entity.pdbx_description
1 polymer ?
#
loop_
_entity_poly.entity_id
_entity_poly.type
_entity_poly.pdbx_seq_one_letter_code
_entity_poly.pdbx_strand_id
1 'polypeptide(L)'
;LLLLLLFLPIILLFGGIKMTSDNTMPRNKTFTTRKMVITAMLSAIATVLYYLDFPVPLMPGFIKLDLSNVIALLAGFSTGPVAGVIVCLIKNLIQLLLKGMGTTMGIGNIFDFVTSAAFVLTASIIYHKHKTKKNAVIGCVIGTLVFTVISLPLNYFIVYPIYFKAFGGEAAILGMYQQIMGSVKNIFSALCIFNLPFTLVKGIICALVTILIYKPLSPILKGKD
;
A
#
# COMPACT_ATOMS: atom_id res chain seq x y z
N LEU A 1 -8.95 -19.15 2.75
CA LEU A 1 -10.11 -19.03 1.86
C LEU A 1 -10.51 -17.57 1.67
N LEU A 2 -10.64 -16.77 2.74
CA LEU A 2 -11.00 -15.34 2.68
C LEU A 2 -9.95 -14.49 1.94
N LEU A 3 -8.67 -14.74 2.16
CA LEU A 3 -7.55 -14.10 1.42
C LEU A 3 -7.60 -14.43 -0.08
N LEU A 4 -7.93 -15.67 -0.44
CA LEU A 4 -8.11 -16.09 -1.84
C LEU A 4 -9.30 -15.38 -2.49
N LEU A 5 -10.42 -15.21 -1.78
CA LEU A 5 -11.59 -14.46 -2.25
C LEU A 5 -11.32 -12.96 -2.42
N LEU A 6 -10.50 -12.36 -1.56
CA LEU A 6 -10.08 -10.95 -1.66
C LEU A 6 -9.10 -10.70 -2.81
N PHE A 7 -8.26 -11.69 -3.14
CA PHE A 7 -7.37 -11.62 -4.30
C PHE A 7 -8.01 -12.08 -5.61
N LEU A 8 -9.18 -12.72 -5.55
CA LEU A 8 -9.90 -13.20 -6.74
C LEU A 8 -10.18 -12.09 -7.77
N PRO A 9 -10.68 -10.89 -7.40
CA PRO A 9 -10.86 -9.82 -8.39
C PRO A 9 -9.52 -9.30 -8.93
N ILE A 10 -8.45 -9.32 -8.15
CA ILE A 10 -7.11 -8.98 -8.61
C ILE A 10 -6.61 -10.07 -9.58
N ILE A 11 -6.80 -11.34 -9.26
CA ILE A 11 -6.45 -12.49 -10.12
C ILE A 11 -7.28 -12.48 -11.42
N LEU A 12 -8.58 -12.14 -11.36
CA LEU A 12 -9.44 -12.03 -12.54
C LEU A 12 -9.05 -10.83 -13.42
N LEU A 13 -8.61 -9.73 -12.84
CA LEU A 13 -8.05 -8.60 -13.59
C LEU A 13 -6.73 -8.98 -14.30
N PHE A 14 -5.97 -9.93 -13.73
CA PHE A 14 -4.74 -10.48 -14.31
C PHE A 14 -4.98 -11.64 -15.27
N GLY A 15 -6.08 -12.40 -15.11
CA GLY A 15 -6.41 -13.57 -15.96
C GLY A 15 -6.75 -13.23 -17.41
N GLY A 16 -6.96 -11.96 -17.73
CA GLY A 16 -7.21 -11.48 -19.10
C GLY A 16 -5.97 -11.23 -19.94
N ILE A 17 -4.76 -11.41 -19.42
CA ILE A 17 -3.51 -11.30 -20.20
C ILE A 17 -3.31 -12.61 -20.93
N LYS A 18 -3.77 -12.72 -22.18
CA LYS A 18 -3.40 -13.79 -23.10
C LYS A 18 -1.87 -13.88 -23.15
N MET A 19 -1.31 -14.94 -22.58
CA MET A 19 0.02 -15.39 -22.94
C MET A 19 -0.05 -15.93 -24.37
N THR A 20 0.32 -15.13 -25.34
CA THR A 20 0.64 -15.61 -26.67
C THR A 20 1.90 -16.46 -26.53
N SER A 21 1.74 -17.75 -26.75
CA SER A 21 2.81 -18.73 -26.85
C SER A 21 3.59 -18.46 -28.13
N ASP A 22 4.57 -17.58 -28.06
CA ASP A 22 5.62 -17.50 -29.07
C ASP A 22 6.79 -18.34 -28.56
N ASN A 23 7.04 -19.47 -29.26
CA ASN A 23 8.04 -20.49 -28.96
C ASN A 23 9.48 -20.06 -29.29
N THR A 24 9.83 -18.83 -29.05
CA THR A 24 11.22 -18.42 -28.89
C THR A 24 11.44 -18.21 -27.39
N MET A 25 12.27 -19.05 -26.77
CA MET A 25 12.64 -18.89 -25.36
C MET A 25 12.96 -17.42 -25.11
N PRO A 26 12.11 -16.65 -24.39
CA PRO A 26 12.46 -15.31 -24.03
C PRO A 26 13.60 -15.46 -23.03
N ARG A 27 14.80 -15.02 -23.43
CA ARG A 27 15.92 -14.73 -22.51
C ARG A 27 15.28 -14.02 -21.32
N ASN A 28 15.14 -14.75 -20.22
CA ASN A 28 14.57 -14.27 -18.97
C ASN A 28 15.10 -12.84 -18.77
N LYS A 29 14.22 -11.84 -18.86
CA LYS A 29 14.54 -10.46 -18.46
C LYS A 29 14.57 -10.42 -16.94
N THR A 30 15.43 -11.24 -16.38
CA THR A 30 15.83 -11.29 -14.98
C THR A 30 16.07 -9.88 -14.51
N PHE A 31 15.71 -9.62 -13.30
CA PHE A 31 15.98 -8.39 -12.59
C PHE A 31 17.45 -8.00 -12.84
N THR A 32 17.65 -7.00 -13.70
CA THR A 32 19.01 -6.51 -13.99
C THR A 32 19.61 -6.02 -12.68
N THR A 33 20.91 -6.22 -12.47
CA THR A 33 21.64 -5.77 -11.26
C THR A 33 21.29 -4.31 -10.91
N ARG A 34 21.19 -3.44 -11.90
CA ARG A 34 20.75 -2.06 -11.73
C ARG A 34 19.35 -1.95 -11.10
N LYS A 35 18.37 -2.73 -11.57
CA LYS A 35 17.02 -2.73 -11.00
C LYS A 35 17.02 -3.25 -9.57
N MET A 36 17.86 -4.23 -9.25
CA MET A 36 18.01 -4.74 -7.89
C MET A 36 18.55 -3.66 -6.96
N VAL A 37 19.63 -2.97 -7.37
CA VAL A 37 20.22 -1.88 -6.59
C VAL A 37 19.21 -0.75 -6.35
N ILE A 38 18.52 -0.29 -7.40
CA ILE A 38 17.51 0.77 -7.29
C ILE A 38 16.39 0.33 -6.34
N THR A 39 15.90 -0.92 -6.46
CA THR A 39 14.84 -1.44 -5.59
C THR A 39 15.31 -1.50 -4.14
N ALA A 40 16.54 -1.94 -3.89
CA ALA A 40 17.12 -1.99 -2.55
C ALA A 40 17.26 -0.58 -1.93
N MET A 41 17.77 0.39 -2.68
CA MET A 41 17.88 1.78 -2.22
C MET A 41 16.51 2.38 -1.90
N LEU A 42 15.53 2.18 -2.80
CA LEU A 42 14.16 2.68 -2.57
C LEU A 42 13.51 1.97 -1.39
N SER A 43 13.79 0.67 -1.16
CA SER A 43 13.30 -0.04 0.03
C SER A 43 13.85 0.54 1.32
N ALA A 44 15.13 0.90 1.35
CA ALA A 44 15.74 1.55 2.51
C ALA A 44 15.08 2.91 2.80
N ILE A 45 14.90 3.75 1.77
CA ILE A 45 14.23 5.06 1.92
C ILE A 45 12.77 4.86 2.36
N ALA A 46 12.04 3.91 1.77
CA ALA A 46 10.67 3.60 2.14
C ALA A 46 10.56 3.15 3.61
N THR A 47 11.52 2.36 4.09
CA THR A 47 11.58 1.91 5.48
C THR A 47 11.78 3.07 6.44
N VAL A 48 12.68 4.00 6.13
CA VAL A 48 12.89 5.21 6.94
C VAL A 48 11.62 6.05 7.01
N LEU A 49 10.96 6.29 5.87
CA LEU A 49 9.69 7.04 5.84
C LEU A 49 8.56 6.32 6.55
N TYR A 50 8.57 4.98 6.54
CA TYR A 50 7.58 4.18 7.28
C TYR A 50 7.84 4.21 8.79
N TYR A 51 9.11 4.32 9.20
CA TYR A 51 9.47 4.48 10.61
C TYR A 51 9.10 5.87 11.16
N LEU A 52 9.16 6.89 10.30
CA LEU A 52 8.73 8.27 10.60
C LEU A 52 7.22 8.41 10.42
N ASP A 53 6.45 7.55 11.11
CA ASP A 53 5.00 7.63 11.17
C ASP A 53 4.56 8.67 12.20
N PHE A 54 3.53 9.49 11.87
CA PHE A 54 2.97 10.45 12.83
C PHE A 54 1.52 10.11 13.13
N PRO A 55 1.11 10.29 14.40
CA PRO A 55 -0.29 10.16 14.79
C PRO A 55 -1.11 11.26 14.08
N VAL A 56 -2.30 10.89 13.62
CA VAL A 56 -3.20 11.84 12.96
C VAL A 56 -4.15 12.44 13.99
N PRO A 57 -4.27 13.78 14.08
CA PRO A 57 -5.27 14.41 14.92
C PRO A 57 -6.68 13.89 14.61
N LEU A 58 -7.53 13.80 15.61
CA LEU A 58 -8.90 13.29 15.51
C LEU A 58 -9.01 11.81 15.07
N MET A 59 -7.94 11.03 15.30
CA MET A 59 -7.92 9.58 15.06
C MET A 59 -7.42 8.85 16.30
N PRO A 60 -7.85 7.59 16.56
CA PRO A 60 -7.24 6.74 17.57
C PRO A 60 -5.73 6.62 17.37
N GLY A 61 -4.95 6.63 18.46
CA GLY A 61 -3.48 6.71 18.43
C GLY A 61 -2.75 5.54 17.72
N PHE A 62 -3.46 4.46 17.39
CA PHE A 62 -2.91 3.37 16.60
C PHE A 62 -3.00 3.64 15.08
N ILE A 63 -3.75 4.67 14.64
CA ILE A 63 -3.83 5.09 13.24
C ILE A 63 -2.78 6.18 13.00
N LYS A 64 -1.84 5.87 12.12
CA LYS A 64 -0.72 6.75 11.83
C LYS A 64 -0.58 7.00 10.34
N LEU A 65 -0.15 8.20 9.99
CA LEU A 65 0.17 8.60 8.63
C LEU A 65 1.65 8.40 8.36
N ASP A 66 1.98 7.74 7.27
CA ASP A 66 3.32 7.62 6.69
C ASP A 66 3.29 7.88 5.19
N LEU A 67 4.43 8.27 4.64
CA LEU A 67 4.58 8.56 3.21
C LEU A 67 5.38 7.48 2.45
N SER A 68 5.61 6.33 3.06
CA SER A 68 6.42 5.25 2.46
C SER A 68 5.86 4.72 1.14
N ASN A 69 4.53 4.80 0.94
CA ASN A 69 3.86 4.41 -0.29
C ASN A 69 4.25 5.27 -1.50
N VAL A 70 4.71 6.52 -1.28
CA VAL A 70 5.29 7.36 -2.34
C VAL A 70 6.49 6.65 -2.96
N ILE A 71 7.40 6.15 -2.12
CA ILE A 71 8.62 5.48 -2.59
C ILE A 71 8.29 4.14 -3.27
N ALA A 72 7.31 3.41 -2.74
CA ALA A 72 6.86 2.17 -3.36
C ALA A 72 6.24 2.41 -4.75
N LEU A 73 5.46 3.49 -4.93
CA LEU A 73 4.94 3.92 -6.23
C LEU A 73 6.07 4.34 -7.19
N LEU A 74 7.07 5.10 -6.70
CA LEU A 74 8.25 5.46 -7.50
C LEU A 74 9.00 4.22 -7.99
N ALA A 75 9.19 3.21 -7.13
CA ALA A 75 9.78 1.94 -7.51
C ALA A 75 8.92 1.21 -8.57
N GLY A 76 7.61 1.18 -8.37
CA GLY A 76 6.67 0.58 -9.30
C GLY A 76 6.69 1.26 -10.68
N PHE A 77 6.77 2.58 -10.74
CA PHE A 77 6.80 3.34 -12.00
C PHE A 77 8.17 3.27 -12.70
N SER A 78 9.27 3.26 -11.95
CA SER A 78 10.62 3.28 -12.52
C SER A 78 11.11 1.91 -12.95
N THR A 79 11.00 0.91 -12.08
CA THR A 79 11.59 -0.42 -12.25
C THR A 79 10.58 -1.51 -12.61
N GLY A 80 9.31 -1.29 -12.27
CA GLY A 80 8.21 -2.19 -12.61
C GLY A 80 7.31 -2.56 -11.43
N PRO A 81 6.10 -3.10 -11.69
CA PRO A 81 5.11 -3.40 -10.64
C PRO A 81 5.65 -4.32 -9.55
N VAL A 82 6.41 -5.35 -9.94
CA VAL A 82 7.02 -6.31 -9.00
C VAL A 82 8.00 -5.62 -8.05
N ALA A 83 8.81 -4.69 -8.56
CA ALA A 83 9.75 -3.93 -7.71
C ALA A 83 9.02 -3.09 -6.66
N GLY A 84 7.90 -2.46 -7.03
CA GLY A 84 7.06 -1.74 -6.07
C GLY A 84 6.52 -2.63 -4.95
N VAL A 85 6.07 -3.85 -5.28
CA VAL A 85 5.62 -4.83 -4.27
C VAL A 85 6.76 -5.30 -3.38
N ILE A 86 7.95 -5.52 -3.94
CA ILE A 86 9.15 -5.87 -3.16
C ILE A 86 9.48 -4.76 -2.16
N VAL A 87 9.39 -3.49 -2.56
CA VAL A 87 9.57 -2.34 -1.64
C VAL A 87 8.53 -2.39 -0.52
N CYS A 88 7.25 -2.65 -0.83
CA CYS A 88 6.20 -2.80 0.19
C CYS A 88 6.51 -3.95 1.16
N LEU A 89 7.01 -5.08 0.65
CA LEU A 89 7.37 -6.23 1.48
C LEU A 89 8.54 -5.90 2.42
N ILE A 90 9.63 -5.36 1.86
CA ILE A 90 10.87 -5.07 2.62
C ILE A 90 10.60 -4.03 3.70
N LYS A 91 9.91 -2.91 3.39
CA LYS A 91 9.62 -1.89 4.41
C LYS A 91 8.83 -2.45 5.59
N ASN A 92 7.84 -3.31 5.30
CA ASN A 92 7.01 -3.91 6.34
C ASN A 92 7.76 -4.95 7.17
N LEU A 93 8.61 -5.78 6.53
CA LEU A 93 9.46 -6.74 7.22
C LEU A 93 10.46 -6.04 8.15
N ILE A 94 11.16 -5.03 7.65
CA ILE A 94 12.15 -4.30 8.46
C ILE A 94 11.46 -3.56 9.60
N GLN A 95 10.31 -2.92 9.36
CA GLN A 95 9.58 -2.26 10.44
C GLN A 95 9.13 -3.25 11.52
N LEU A 96 8.64 -4.44 11.12
CA LEU A 96 8.27 -5.49 12.05
C LEU A 96 9.46 -5.97 12.89
N LEU A 97 10.65 -6.06 12.28
CA LEU A 97 11.89 -6.42 12.99
C LEU A 97 12.35 -5.31 13.95
N LEU A 98 12.23 -4.04 13.55
CA LEU A 98 12.71 -2.89 14.36
C LEU A 98 11.74 -2.53 15.49
N LYS A 99 10.43 -2.45 15.21
CA LYS A 99 9.40 -2.11 16.22
C LYS A 99 8.90 -3.34 17.00
N GLY A 100 9.24 -4.55 16.53
CA GLY A 100 8.70 -5.78 17.07
C GLY A 100 7.21 -5.98 16.76
N MET A 101 6.62 -7.02 17.32
CA MET A 101 5.19 -7.29 17.15
C MET A 101 4.28 -6.30 17.89
N GLY A 102 4.83 -5.60 18.90
CA GLY A 102 4.13 -4.58 19.67
C GLY A 102 2.76 -5.04 20.18
N THR A 103 1.90 -4.06 20.54
CA THR A 103 0.53 -4.31 20.98
C THR A 103 -0.39 -4.84 19.88
N THR A 104 -0.02 -4.67 18.62
CA THR A 104 -0.84 -5.06 17.46
C THR A 104 -0.47 -6.43 16.87
N MET A 105 0.43 -7.17 17.51
CA MET A 105 0.92 -8.50 17.07
C MET A 105 1.40 -8.51 15.60
N GLY A 106 1.90 -7.38 15.08
CA GLY A 106 2.37 -7.24 13.69
C GLY A 106 1.26 -7.22 12.62
N ILE A 107 -0.03 -7.31 13.00
CA ILE A 107 -1.13 -7.34 12.03
C ILE A 107 -1.22 -6.03 11.23
N GLY A 108 -0.84 -4.90 11.82
CA GLY A 108 -0.77 -3.61 11.13
C GLY A 108 0.19 -3.63 9.94
N ASN A 109 1.32 -4.34 10.07
CA ASN A 109 2.30 -4.49 8.99
C ASN A 109 1.77 -5.39 7.87
N ILE A 110 1.06 -6.47 8.21
CA ILE A 110 0.41 -7.34 7.22
C ILE A 110 -0.67 -6.57 6.47
N PHE A 111 -1.48 -5.80 7.19
CA PHE A 111 -2.51 -4.94 6.61
C PHE A 111 -1.89 -3.89 5.67
N ASP A 112 -0.85 -3.16 6.12
CA ASP A 112 -0.18 -2.17 5.27
C ASP A 112 0.47 -2.83 4.05
N PHE A 113 1.10 -4.00 4.20
CA PHE A 113 1.67 -4.72 3.06
C PHE A 113 0.61 -5.05 2.01
N VAL A 114 -0.51 -5.67 2.40
CA VAL A 114 -1.56 -6.09 1.44
C VAL A 114 -2.19 -4.89 0.75
N THR A 115 -2.56 -3.87 1.50
CA THR A 115 -3.22 -2.66 0.96
C THR A 115 -2.26 -1.82 0.10
N SER A 116 -1.02 -1.64 0.55
CA SER A 116 0.01 -0.92 -0.22
C SER A 116 0.41 -1.66 -1.49
N ALA A 117 0.55 -2.99 -1.43
CA ALA A 117 0.84 -3.82 -2.61
C ALA A 117 -0.28 -3.71 -3.64
N ALA A 118 -1.56 -3.77 -3.22
CA ALA A 118 -2.70 -3.59 -4.11
C ALA A 118 -2.70 -2.21 -4.77
N PHE A 119 -2.43 -1.15 -4.00
CA PHE A 119 -2.29 0.22 -4.49
C PHE A 119 -1.20 0.34 -5.55
N VAL A 120 0.01 -0.07 -5.20
CA VAL A 120 1.20 0.07 -6.04
C VAL A 120 1.11 -0.79 -7.29
N LEU A 121 0.61 -2.03 -7.18
CA LEU A 121 0.38 -2.91 -8.32
C LEU A 121 -0.58 -2.28 -9.31
N THR A 122 -1.76 -1.87 -8.85
CA THR A 122 -2.80 -1.27 -9.72
C THR A 122 -2.26 -0.04 -10.43
N ALA A 123 -1.66 0.89 -9.70
CA ALA A 123 -1.11 2.11 -10.26
C ALA A 123 0.02 1.83 -11.28
N SER A 124 0.93 0.93 -10.93
CA SER A 124 2.09 0.61 -11.76
C SER A 124 1.72 -0.13 -13.04
N ILE A 125 0.76 -1.06 -12.99
CA ILE A 125 0.30 -1.81 -14.17
C ILE A 125 -0.35 -0.86 -15.17
N ILE A 126 -1.23 0.03 -14.70
CA ILE A 126 -1.89 1.02 -15.58
C ILE A 126 -0.84 1.95 -16.20
N TYR A 127 0.14 2.39 -15.42
CA TYR A 127 1.23 3.21 -15.92
C TYR A 127 2.07 2.49 -16.98
N HIS A 128 2.39 1.22 -16.78
CA HIS A 128 3.24 0.45 -17.68
C HIS A 128 2.57 0.05 -19.01
N LYS A 129 1.23 0.08 -19.10
CA LYS A 129 0.52 -0.11 -20.39
C LYS A 129 0.92 0.97 -21.41
N HIS A 130 0.90 2.22 -21.00
CA HIS A 130 1.40 3.36 -21.78
C HIS A 130 2.09 4.32 -20.83
N LYS A 131 3.41 4.45 -20.91
CA LYS A 131 4.26 5.22 -19.99
C LYS A 131 4.11 6.73 -20.16
N THR A 132 2.87 7.23 -20.01
CA THR A 132 2.49 8.64 -20.14
C THR A 132 2.15 9.22 -18.79
N LYS A 133 2.24 10.57 -18.65
CA LYS A 133 1.79 11.28 -17.45
C LYS A 133 0.31 11.01 -17.16
N LYS A 134 -0.53 10.98 -18.20
CA LYS A 134 -1.96 10.71 -18.09
C LYS A 134 -2.21 9.36 -17.42
N ASN A 135 -1.51 8.31 -17.87
CA ASN A 135 -1.65 6.97 -17.29
C ASN A 135 -1.06 6.86 -15.87
N ALA A 136 -0.05 7.67 -15.53
CA ALA A 136 0.42 7.76 -14.15
C ALA A 136 -0.67 8.32 -13.22
N VAL A 137 -1.34 9.40 -13.64
CA VAL A 137 -2.43 10.01 -12.88
C VAL A 137 -3.62 9.04 -12.77
N ILE A 138 -4.07 8.47 -13.89
CA ILE A 138 -5.18 7.50 -13.91
C ILE A 138 -4.84 6.29 -13.03
N GLY A 139 -3.62 5.78 -13.13
CA GLY A 139 -3.14 4.66 -12.31
C GLY A 139 -3.16 4.98 -10.82
N CYS A 140 -2.72 6.18 -10.43
CA CYS A 140 -2.78 6.64 -9.05
C CYS A 140 -4.22 6.79 -8.55
N VAL A 141 -5.13 7.36 -9.35
CA VAL A 141 -6.54 7.51 -8.97
C VAL A 141 -7.20 6.15 -8.77
N ILE A 142 -7.10 5.25 -9.75
CA ILE A 142 -7.67 3.91 -9.65
C ILE A 142 -7.01 3.11 -8.53
N GLY A 143 -5.68 3.23 -8.40
CA GLY A 143 -4.94 2.60 -7.30
C GLY A 143 -5.42 3.08 -5.92
N THR A 144 -5.66 4.38 -5.76
CA THR A 144 -6.20 4.95 -4.51
C THR A 144 -7.60 4.41 -4.21
N LEU A 145 -8.46 4.29 -5.21
CA LEU A 145 -9.79 3.69 -5.03
C LEU A 145 -9.68 2.23 -4.59
N VAL A 146 -8.84 1.43 -5.25
CA VAL A 146 -8.58 0.04 -4.89
C VAL A 146 -8.03 -0.07 -3.45
N PHE A 147 -7.07 0.79 -3.10
CA PHE A 147 -6.51 0.88 -1.74
C PHE A 147 -7.60 1.13 -0.69
N THR A 148 -8.48 2.10 -0.96
CA THR A 148 -9.56 2.49 -0.06
C THR A 148 -10.62 1.39 0.07
N VAL A 149 -11.06 0.81 -1.05
CA VAL A 149 -12.09 -0.23 -1.06
C VAL A 149 -11.60 -1.51 -0.37
N ILE A 150 -10.36 -1.93 -0.60
CA ILE A 150 -9.77 -3.12 0.03
C ILE A 150 -9.51 -2.89 1.52
N SER A 151 -9.19 -1.66 1.94
CA SER A 151 -8.88 -1.36 3.33
C SER A 151 -10.07 -1.63 4.27
N LEU A 152 -11.29 -1.36 3.83
CA LEU A 152 -12.49 -1.51 4.68
C LEU A 152 -12.74 -2.97 5.10
N PRO A 153 -12.90 -3.95 4.19
CA PRO A 153 -13.12 -5.34 4.57
C PRO A 153 -11.92 -5.95 5.29
N LEU A 154 -10.68 -5.60 4.92
CA LEU A 154 -9.49 -6.07 5.64
C LEU A 154 -9.48 -5.58 7.08
N ASN A 155 -9.79 -4.31 7.32
CA ASN A 155 -9.93 -3.80 8.68
C ASN A 155 -11.02 -4.56 9.43
N TYR A 156 -12.23 -4.61 8.88
CA TYR A 156 -13.39 -5.16 9.57
C TYR A 156 -13.25 -6.65 9.92
N PHE A 157 -12.79 -7.48 8.96
CA PHE A 157 -12.75 -8.92 9.12
C PHE A 157 -11.43 -9.48 9.70
N ILE A 158 -10.32 -8.76 9.56
CA ILE A 158 -8.99 -9.28 9.93
C ILE A 158 -8.36 -8.43 11.04
N VAL A 159 -8.22 -7.12 10.83
CA VAL A 159 -7.44 -6.27 11.74
C VAL A 159 -8.17 -6.08 13.05
N TYR A 160 -9.43 -5.65 13.01
CA TYR A 160 -10.18 -5.31 14.23
C TYR A 160 -10.48 -6.51 15.13
N PRO A 161 -10.83 -7.72 14.64
CA PRO A 161 -10.97 -8.89 15.52
C PRO A 161 -9.68 -9.23 16.28
N ILE A 162 -8.51 -8.97 15.70
CA ILE A 162 -7.23 -9.16 16.38
C ILE A 162 -6.97 -8.02 17.37
N TYR A 163 -7.30 -6.78 17.00
CA TYR A 163 -7.19 -5.62 17.88
C TYR A 163 -8.11 -5.74 19.10
N PHE A 164 -9.30 -6.34 18.99
CA PHE A 164 -10.16 -6.59 20.14
C PHE A 164 -9.44 -7.44 21.20
N LYS A 165 -8.69 -8.46 20.76
CA LYS A 165 -7.90 -9.27 21.68
C LYS A 165 -6.71 -8.50 22.29
N ALA A 166 -6.10 -7.61 21.52
CA ALA A 166 -4.93 -6.85 21.95
C ALA A 166 -5.27 -5.67 22.87
N PHE A 167 -6.43 -5.03 22.69
CA PHE A 167 -6.84 -3.81 23.39
C PHE A 167 -7.93 -4.03 24.45
N GLY A 168 -8.26 -5.29 24.79
CA GLY A 168 -9.22 -5.59 25.86
C GLY A 168 -10.69 -5.61 25.44
N GLY A 169 -10.96 -5.79 24.15
CA GLY A 169 -12.32 -6.00 23.64
C GLY A 169 -12.82 -4.94 22.66
N GLU A 170 -13.94 -5.22 22.04
CA GLU A 170 -14.59 -4.30 21.09
C GLU A 170 -14.98 -2.97 21.75
N ALA A 171 -15.48 -3.03 22.99
CA ALA A 171 -15.91 -1.85 23.74
C ALA A 171 -14.76 -0.87 23.99
N ALA A 172 -13.54 -1.37 24.22
CA ALA A 172 -12.35 -0.52 24.43
C ALA A 172 -12.00 0.27 23.17
N ILE A 173 -12.00 -0.39 22.02
CA ILE A 173 -11.71 0.28 20.74
C ILE A 173 -12.85 1.22 20.35
N LEU A 174 -14.10 0.79 20.50
CA LEU A 174 -15.25 1.64 20.25
C LEU A 174 -15.23 2.89 21.13
N GLY A 175 -14.85 2.76 22.41
CA GLY A 175 -14.67 3.88 23.32
C GLY A 175 -13.64 4.90 22.83
N MET A 176 -12.54 4.48 22.20
CA MET A 176 -11.55 5.41 21.63
C MET A 176 -12.15 6.25 20.49
N TYR A 177 -13.02 5.67 19.66
CA TYR A 177 -13.71 6.41 18.61
C TYR A 177 -14.81 7.31 19.17
N GLN A 178 -15.54 6.85 20.21
CA GLN A 178 -16.60 7.62 20.87
C GLN A 178 -16.05 8.84 21.63
N GLN A 179 -14.82 8.78 22.13
CA GLN A 179 -14.14 9.96 22.70
C GLN A 179 -13.93 11.08 21.68
N ILE A 180 -13.80 10.72 20.38
CA ILE A 180 -13.61 11.66 19.29
C ILE A 180 -14.97 12.12 18.77
N MET A 181 -15.91 11.18 18.57
CA MET A 181 -17.25 11.43 18.06
C MET A 181 -18.26 10.50 18.78
N GLY A 182 -19.02 11.05 19.74
CA GLY A 182 -19.97 10.29 20.56
C GLY A 182 -21.13 9.63 19.78
N SER A 183 -21.35 10.02 18.53
CA SER A 183 -22.40 9.45 17.67
C SER A 183 -22.06 8.08 17.07
N VAL A 184 -20.83 7.59 17.23
CA VAL A 184 -20.39 6.29 16.69
C VAL A 184 -21.03 5.15 17.49
N LYS A 185 -21.86 4.34 16.84
CA LYS A 185 -22.63 3.27 17.49
C LYS A 185 -21.95 1.90 17.44
N ASN A 186 -21.17 1.63 16.42
CA ASN A 186 -20.51 0.34 16.20
C ASN A 186 -19.19 0.51 15.42
N ILE A 187 -18.37 -0.54 15.42
CA ILE A 187 -17.07 -0.54 14.74
C ILE A 187 -17.19 -0.32 13.23
N PHE A 188 -18.21 -0.86 12.58
CA PHE A 188 -18.40 -0.64 11.14
C PHE A 188 -18.63 0.84 10.82
N SER A 189 -19.46 1.54 11.61
CA SER A 189 -19.65 2.99 11.48
C SER A 189 -18.34 3.75 11.74
N ALA A 190 -17.54 3.34 12.73
CA ALA A 190 -16.22 3.91 12.98
C ALA A 190 -15.30 3.78 11.77
N LEU A 191 -15.24 2.60 11.16
CA LEU A 191 -14.43 2.36 9.96
C LEU A 191 -14.87 3.21 8.77
N CYS A 192 -16.17 3.33 8.54
CA CYS A 192 -16.71 4.15 7.44
C CYS A 192 -16.47 5.65 7.66
N ILE A 193 -16.57 6.14 8.89
CA ILE A 193 -16.46 7.57 9.20
C ILE A 193 -14.99 8.00 9.32
N PHE A 194 -14.12 7.17 9.86
CA PHE A 194 -12.73 7.53 10.15
C PHE A 194 -11.72 6.86 9.22
N ASN A 195 -11.71 5.53 9.16
CA ASN A 195 -10.66 4.80 8.46
C ASN A 195 -10.77 4.91 6.94
N LEU A 196 -11.97 4.88 6.39
CA LEU A 196 -12.18 4.95 4.94
C LEU A 196 -11.77 6.32 4.37
N PRO A 197 -12.24 7.49 4.89
CA PRO A 197 -11.77 8.79 4.41
C PRO A 197 -10.29 9.01 4.70
N PHE A 198 -9.76 8.51 5.82
CA PHE A 198 -8.32 8.57 6.10
C PHE A 198 -7.50 7.83 5.04
N THR A 199 -7.89 6.60 4.70
CA THR A 199 -7.20 5.81 3.67
C THR A 199 -7.27 6.48 2.31
N LEU A 200 -8.42 7.07 1.97
CA LEU A 200 -8.59 7.84 0.74
C LEU A 200 -7.65 9.05 0.70
N VAL A 201 -7.62 9.85 1.76
CA VAL A 201 -6.74 11.04 1.87
C VAL A 201 -5.28 10.64 1.82
N LYS A 202 -4.87 9.59 2.57
CA LYS A 202 -3.50 9.03 2.51
C LYS A 202 -3.13 8.64 1.09
N GLY A 203 -4.01 7.94 0.38
CA GLY A 203 -3.80 7.54 -1.01
C GLY A 203 -3.65 8.73 -1.96
N ILE A 204 -4.49 9.76 -1.81
CA ILE A 204 -4.43 10.99 -2.60
C ILE A 204 -3.11 11.73 -2.34
N ILE A 205 -2.71 11.91 -1.09
CA ILE A 205 -1.44 12.56 -0.74
C ILE A 205 -0.27 11.81 -1.36
N CYS A 206 -0.22 10.49 -1.20
CA CYS A 206 0.83 9.65 -1.78
C CYS A 206 0.85 9.75 -3.31
N ALA A 207 -0.31 9.76 -3.96
CA ALA A 207 -0.42 9.91 -5.41
C ALA A 207 0.09 11.28 -5.89
N LEU A 208 -0.35 12.37 -5.26
CA LEU A 208 0.08 13.73 -5.60
C LEU A 208 1.60 13.89 -5.44
N VAL A 209 2.15 13.52 -4.30
CA VAL A 209 3.59 13.58 -4.04
C VAL A 209 4.37 12.75 -5.05
N THR A 210 3.90 11.53 -5.36
CA THR A 210 4.54 10.66 -6.36
C THR A 210 4.56 11.32 -7.74
N ILE A 211 3.45 11.88 -8.20
CA ILE A 211 3.36 12.53 -9.52
C ILE A 211 4.30 13.74 -9.61
N LEU A 212 4.38 14.52 -8.54
CA LEU A 212 5.27 15.69 -8.48
C LEU A 212 6.75 15.29 -8.53
N ILE A 213 7.15 14.29 -7.73
CA ILE A 213 8.54 13.87 -7.58
C ILE A 213 8.97 12.96 -8.75
N TYR A 214 8.08 12.18 -9.33
CA TYR A 214 8.41 11.21 -10.38
C TYR A 214 9.04 11.87 -11.61
N LYS A 215 8.57 13.06 -12.00
CA LYS A 215 9.07 13.76 -13.19
C LYS A 215 10.57 14.10 -13.08
N PRO A 216 11.06 14.77 -12.02
CA PRO A 216 12.49 15.07 -11.87
C PRO A 216 13.35 13.83 -11.60
N LEU A 217 12.84 12.81 -10.91
CA LEU A 217 13.59 11.59 -10.62
C LEU A 217 13.60 10.56 -11.77
N SER A 218 12.67 10.63 -12.69
CA SER A 218 12.53 9.66 -13.79
C SER A 218 13.80 9.46 -14.63
N PRO A 219 14.58 10.49 -15.03
CA PRO A 219 15.82 10.33 -15.74
C PRO A 219 16.83 9.51 -14.93
N ILE A 220 17.05 9.87 -13.67
CA ILE A 220 17.99 9.21 -12.77
C ILE A 220 17.62 7.74 -12.56
N LEU A 221 16.34 7.46 -12.29
CA LEU A 221 15.87 6.11 -12.04
C LEU A 221 15.88 5.22 -13.29
N LYS A 222 15.62 5.80 -14.46
CA LYS A 222 15.60 5.07 -15.74
C LYS A 222 16.97 5.00 -16.41
N GLY A 223 17.93 5.83 -16.00
CA GLY A 223 19.28 5.90 -16.56
C GLY A 223 19.29 6.39 -17.99
N LYS A 224 18.55 7.39 -18.28
CA LYS A 224 18.74 8.22 -19.46
C LYS A 224 19.57 9.42 -19.01
N ASP A 225 20.81 9.39 -19.41
CA ASP A 225 21.67 10.57 -19.42
C ASP A 225 21.17 11.52 -20.49
#